data_ffcf29bc78c2d1688f4ca99b5e6907b6
#
_entry.id   ffcf29bc78c2d1688f4ca99b5e6907b6
#
_cell.length_a   1.000
_cell.length_b   1.000
_cell.length_c   1.000
_cell.angle_alpha   90.00
_cell.angle_beta   90.00
_cell.angle_gamma   90.00
#
_symmetry.space_group_name_H-M   'P 1'
#
loop_
_entity.id
_entity.type
_entity.pdbx_description
1 polymer ?
#
loop_
_entity_poly.entity_id
_entity_poly.type
_entity_poly.pdbx_seq_one_letter_code
_entity_poly.pdbx_strand_id
1 'polypeptide(L)'
;MNQQFLKEIEKGSKSALVKKRIITHYIYNGSSTIPDLSKELDLSVPTVTKFIGEMCDDGYINDYGKLETSGGRHPNLYGLNPESGYFLGVDIKRFAVNIGLINFKGDMVELKMNIPYKIGRAHV
;
A
#
# COMPACT_ATOMS: atom_id res chain seq x y z
N MET A 1 9.20 2.92 -5.26
CA MET A 1 8.23 3.87 -4.68
C MET A 1 8.57 5.28 -5.14
N ASN A 2 7.58 6.04 -5.52
CA ASN A 2 7.80 7.40 -6.01
C ASN A 2 8.10 8.35 -4.85
N GLN A 3 9.29 8.92 -4.83
CA GLN A 3 9.70 9.86 -3.78
C GLN A 3 8.87 11.16 -3.78
N GLN A 4 8.34 11.53 -4.94
CA GLN A 4 7.47 12.70 -5.07
C GLN A 4 6.26 12.61 -4.15
N PHE A 5 5.62 11.46 -4.13
CA PHE A 5 4.43 11.23 -3.29
C PHE A 5 4.76 11.37 -1.80
N LEU A 6 5.89 10.81 -1.36
CA LEU A 6 6.32 10.93 0.03
C LEU A 6 6.57 12.39 0.42
N LYS A 7 7.22 13.16 -0.46
CA LYS A 7 7.46 14.58 -0.23
C LYS A 7 6.16 15.38 -0.15
N GLU A 8 5.18 15.02 -0.98
CA GLU A 8 3.86 15.66 -0.96
C GLU A 8 3.11 15.37 0.34
N ILE A 9 3.22 14.16 0.86
CA ILE A 9 2.64 13.79 2.15
C ILE A 9 3.27 14.61 3.27
N GLU A 10 4.58 14.72 3.27
CA GLU A 10 5.32 15.50 4.28
C GLU A 10 4.91 16.98 4.26
N LYS A 11 4.65 17.53 3.07
CA LYS A 11 4.20 18.90 2.91
C LYS A 11 2.72 19.10 3.28
N GLY A 12 1.97 18.02 3.46
CA GLY A 12 0.55 18.10 3.82
C GLY A 12 -0.35 18.58 2.70
N SER A 13 0.00 18.31 1.42
CA SER A 13 -0.86 18.70 0.32
C SER A 13 -2.21 17.97 0.40
N LYS A 14 -3.30 18.66 -0.03
CA LYS A 14 -4.64 18.07 0.02
C LYS A 14 -4.75 16.83 -0.84
N SER A 15 -4.14 16.83 -2.03
CA SER A 15 -4.18 15.68 -2.93
C SER A 15 -3.44 14.47 -2.34
N ALA A 16 -2.29 14.71 -1.70
CA ALA A 16 -1.53 13.64 -1.05
C ALA A 16 -2.31 13.05 0.13
N LEU A 17 -3.02 13.89 0.88
CA LEU A 17 -3.85 13.41 1.99
C LEU A 17 -5.00 12.54 1.52
N VAL A 18 -5.65 12.89 0.41
CA VAL A 18 -6.70 12.07 -0.19
C VAL A 18 -6.13 10.74 -0.68
N LYS A 19 -5.00 10.78 -1.37
CA LYS A 19 -4.33 9.55 -1.82
C LYS A 19 -3.96 8.64 -0.64
N LYS A 20 -3.49 9.23 0.45
CA LYS A 20 -3.19 8.49 1.68
C LYS A 20 -4.44 7.84 2.26
N ARG A 21 -5.57 8.54 2.27
CA ARG A 21 -6.84 7.97 2.73
C ARG A 21 -7.26 6.78 1.88
N ILE A 22 -7.10 6.88 0.57
CA ILE A 22 -7.42 5.78 -0.36
C ILE A 22 -6.52 4.57 -0.09
N ILE A 23 -5.22 4.78 0.02
CA ILE A 23 -4.27 3.70 0.31
C ILE A 23 -4.59 3.04 1.65
N THR A 24 -4.82 3.84 2.69
CA THR A 24 -5.18 3.35 4.02
C THR A 24 -6.44 2.49 3.98
N HIS A 25 -7.44 2.95 3.24
CA HIS A 25 -8.69 2.20 3.08
C HIS A 25 -8.43 0.83 2.44
N TYR A 26 -7.62 0.79 1.38
CA TYR A 26 -7.28 -0.47 0.73
C TYR A 26 -6.46 -1.41 1.62
N ILE A 27 -5.60 -0.87 2.47
CA ILE A 27 -4.83 -1.69 3.42
C ILE A 27 -5.77 -2.42 4.38
N TYR A 28 -6.77 -1.73 4.91
CA TYR A 28 -7.66 -2.30 5.91
C TYR A 28 -8.83 -3.08 5.33
N ASN A 29 -9.30 -2.73 4.16
CA ASN A 29 -10.55 -3.28 3.59
C ASN A 29 -10.36 -4.06 2.29
N GLY A 30 -9.16 -4.01 1.69
CA GLY A 30 -8.90 -4.67 0.43
C GLY A 30 -9.39 -3.90 -0.77
N SER A 31 -9.31 -4.54 -1.94
CA SER A 31 -9.68 -3.92 -3.22
C SER A 31 -11.16 -3.58 -3.29
N SER A 32 -11.48 -2.52 -4.03
CA SER A 32 -12.87 -2.08 -4.21
C SER A 32 -13.05 -1.36 -5.54
N THR A 33 -14.32 -1.13 -5.90
CA THR A 33 -14.66 -0.35 -7.09
C THR A 33 -14.65 1.14 -6.76
N ILE A 34 -14.58 1.99 -7.79
CA ILE A 34 -14.65 3.44 -7.60
C ILE A 34 -15.96 3.87 -6.92
N PRO A 35 -17.15 3.39 -7.36
CA PRO A 35 -18.38 3.75 -6.67
C PRO A 35 -18.38 3.40 -5.18
N ASP A 36 -17.91 2.22 -4.82
CA ASP A 36 -17.84 1.80 -3.42
C ASP A 36 -16.87 2.65 -2.62
N LEU A 37 -15.70 2.92 -3.19
CA LEU A 37 -14.69 3.75 -2.54
C LEU A 37 -15.19 5.19 -2.33
N SER A 38 -15.86 5.75 -3.33
CA SER A 38 -16.48 7.07 -3.26
C SER A 38 -17.47 7.14 -2.10
N LYS A 39 -18.32 6.15 -1.97
CA LYS A 39 -19.33 6.08 -0.90
C LYS A 39 -18.67 5.96 0.48
N GLU A 40 -17.70 5.07 0.61
CA GLU A 40 -17.06 4.79 1.90
C GLU A 40 -16.17 5.93 2.39
N LEU A 41 -15.53 6.65 1.48
CA LEU A 41 -14.68 7.79 1.84
C LEU A 41 -15.41 9.13 1.82
N ASP A 42 -16.67 9.14 1.46
CA ASP A 42 -17.47 10.36 1.32
C ASP A 42 -16.81 11.36 0.37
N LEU A 43 -16.38 10.85 -0.79
CA LEU A 43 -15.79 11.64 -1.86
C LEU A 43 -16.60 11.49 -3.13
N SER A 44 -16.57 12.49 -4.00
CA SER A 44 -17.28 12.39 -5.28
C SER A 44 -16.60 11.36 -6.20
N VAL A 45 -17.40 10.74 -7.06
CA VAL A 45 -16.88 9.79 -8.05
C VAL A 45 -15.81 10.43 -8.95
N PRO A 46 -15.99 11.66 -9.47
CA PRO A 46 -14.93 12.31 -10.26
C PRO A 46 -13.63 12.49 -9.49
N THR A 47 -13.70 12.83 -8.21
CA THR A 47 -12.52 13.01 -7.36
C THR A 47 -11.78 11.67 -7.19
N VAL A 48 -12.51 10.61 -6.85
CA VAL A 48 -11.93 9.27 -6.69
C VAL A 48 -11.33 8.79 -8.02
N THR A 49 -12.05 8.97 -9.12
CA THR A 49 -11.58 8.57 -10.45
C THR A 49 -10.26 9.24 -10.80
N LYS A 50 -10.16 10.55 -10.52
CA LYS A 50 -8.94 11.30 -10.77
C LYS A 50 -7.75 10.73 -9.99
N PHE A 51 -7.91 10.52 -8.69
CA PHE A 51 -6.80 10.04 -7.85
C PHE A 51 -6.46 8.58 -8.10
N ILE A 52 -7.45 7.74 -8.36
CA ILE A 52 -7.18 6.34 -8.76
C ILE A 52 -6.39 6.31 -10.06
N GLY A 53 -6.76 7.14 -11.05
CA GLY A 53 -6.01 7.24 -12.29
C GLY A 53 -4.56 7.66 -12.10
N GLU A 54 -4.33 8.70 -11.28
CA GLU A 54 -2.97 9.15 -10.96
C GLU A 54 -2.16 8.07 -10.26
N MET A 55 -2.75 7.38 -9.30
CA MET A 55 -2.05 6.32 -8.56
C MET A 55 -1.83 5.06 -9.39
N CYS A 56 -2.68 4.78 -10.36
CA CYS A 56 -2.42 3.72 -11.34
C CYS A 56 -1.21 4.08 -12.21
N ASP A 57 -1.15 5.33 -12.69
CA ASP A 57 -0.03 5.80 -13.51
C ASP A 57 1.28 5.76 -12.72
N ASP A 58 1.23 6.07 -11.43
CA ASP A 58 2.40 6.06 -10.55
C ASP A 58 2.76 4.65 -10.05
N GLY A 59 1.94 3.65 -10.32
CA GLY A 59 2.23 2.26 -9.98
C GLY A 59 1.83 1.82 -8.59
N TYR A 60 1.12 2.64 -7.81
CA TYR A 60 0.65 2.27 -6.47
C TYR A 60 -0.60 1.40 -6.49
N ILE A 61 -1.42 1.57 -7.50
CA ILE A 61 -2.71 0.90 -7.63
C ILE A 61 -2.75 0.15 -8.95
N ASN A 62 -3.30 -1.06 -8.93
CA ASN A 62 -3.57 -1.85 -10.11
C ASN A 62 -5.05 -1.84 -10.43
N ASP A 63 -5.36 -1.85 -11.72
CA ASP A 63 -6.68 -2.17 -12.24
C ASP A 63 -6.76 -3.69 -12.39
N TYR A 64 -7.57 -4.32 -11.55
CA TYR A 64 -7.73 -5.78 -11.57
C TYR A 64 -8.83 -6.24 -12.52
N GLY A 65 -9.36 -5.32 -13.34
CA GLY A 65 -10.36 -5.65 -14.33
C GLY A 65 -11.78 -5.58 -13.84
N LYS A 66 -12.69 -6.02 -14.68
CA LYS A 66 -14.12 -5.91 -14.41
C LYS A 66 -14.57 -6.91 -13.35
N LEU A 67 -15.34 -6.39 -12.41
CA LEU A 67 -16.01 -7.21 -11.42
C LEU A 67 -17.29 -7.76 -12.05
N GLU A 68 -17.40 -9.08 -12.16
CA GLU A 68 -18.61 -9.71 -12.67
C GLU A 68 -19.75 -9.60 -11.65
N THR A 69 -20.82 -8.95 -12.08
CA THR A 69 -22.06 -8.87 -11.29
C THR A 69 -23.21 -9.42 -12.13
N SER A 70 -24.24 -9.88 -11.47
CA SER A 70 -25.43 -10.42 -12.16
C SER A 70 -26.24 -9.28 -12.78
N GLY A 71 -25.93 -8.94 -14.01
CA GLY A 71 -26.66 -7.96 -14.81
C GLY A 71 -26.17 -6.52 -14.64
N GLY A 72 -26.19 -5.77 -15.74
CA GLY A 72 -25.87 -4.36 -15.77
C GLY A 72 -24.39 -4.07 -15.90
N ARG A 73 -23.96 -2.92 -15.37
CA ARG A 73 -22.59 -2.47 -15.46
C ARG A 73 -21.64 -3.33 -14.65
N HIS A 74 -20.46 -3.58 -15.24
CA HIS A 74 -19.39 -4.29 -14.58
C HIS A 74 -18.28 -3.26 -14.24
N PRO A 75 -18.29 -2.70 -13.02
CA PRO A 75 -17.24 -1.75 -12.63
C PRO A 75 -15.91 -2.45 -12.48
N ASN A 76 -14.83 -1.71 -12.74
CA ASN A 76 -13.49 -2.23 -12.51
C ASN A 76 -13.16 -2.28 -11.03
N LEU A 77 -12.45 -3.33 -10.64
CA LEU A 77 -11.92 -3.48 -9.30
C LEU A 77 -10.51 -2.91 -9.26
N TYR A 78 -10.26 -2.03 -8.31
CA TYR A 78 -8.95 -1.44 -8.09
C TYR A 78 -8.42 -1.82 -6.72
N GLY A 79 -7.12 -1.93 -6.60
CA GLY A 79 -6.49 -2.25 -5.33
C GLY A 79 -5.00 -1.96 -5.36
N LEU A 80 -4.35 -2.15 -4.22
CA LEU A 80 -2.93 -1.88 -4.10
C LEU A 80 -2.10 -2.80 -4.99
N ASN A 81 -1.03 -2.24 -5.56
CA ASN A 81 -0.02 -3.01 -6.26
C ASN A 81 0.97 -3.55 -5.21
N PRO A 82 1.00 -4.87 -4.97
CA PRO A 82 1.87 -5.42 -3.93
C PRO A 82 3.35 -5.19 -4.20
N GLU A 83 3.72 -4.98 -5.46
CA GLU A 83 5.11 -4.79 -5.85
C GLU A 83 5.56 -3.33 -5.87
N SER A 84 4.68 -2.39 -5.53
CA SER A 84 5.03 -0.97 -5.56
C SER A 84 6.00 -0.56 -4.45
N GLY A 85 6.13 -1.36 -3.41
CA GLY A 85 7.07 -1.11 -2.32
C GLY A 85 7.10 -2.24 -1.32
N TYR A 86 8.12 -2.22 -0.48
CA TYR A 86 8.30 -3.23 0.56
C TYR A 86 8.69 -2.56 1.86
N PHE A 87 8.30 -3.18 2.96
CA PHE A 87 8.69 -2.75 4.30
C PHE A 87 9.52 -3.84 4.94
N LEU A 88 10.67 -3.46 5.46
CA LEU A 88 11.57 -4.36 6.17
C LEU A 88 11.42 -4.11 7.66
N GLY A 89 10.98 -5.14 8.38
CA GLY A 89 10.92 -5.11 9.83
C GLY A 89 12.09 -5.87 10.42
N VAL A 90 12.74 -5.28 11.41
CA VAL A 90 13.88 -5.91 12.07
C VAL A 90 13.64 -5.88 13.57
N ASP A 91 13.68 -7.06 14.18
CA ASP A 91 13.57 -7.22 15.62
C ASP A 91 14.91 -7.72 16.15
N ILE A 92 15.61 -6.86 16.85
CA ILE A 92 16.96 -7.17 17.35
C ILE A 92 16.86 -7.65 18.78
N LYS A 93 17.27 -8.91 18.99
CA LYS A 93 17.36 -9.50 20.33
C LYS A 93 18.84 -9.61 20.71
N ARG A 94 19.10 -10.03 21.95
CA ARG A 94 20.47 -10.05 22.48
C ARG A 94 21.47 -10.86 21.64
N PHE A 95 21.06 -12.00 21.11
CA PHE A 95 21.93 -12.89 20.34
C PHE A 95 21.33 -13.32 19.02
N ALA A 96 20.21 -12.73 18.62
CA ALA A 96 19.52 -13.12 17.41
C ALA A 96 18.77 -11.94 16.82
N VAL A 97 18.54 -11.99 15.53
CA VAL A 97 17.76 -10.99 14.80
C VAL A 97 16.63 -11.70 14.07
N ASN A 98 15.44 -11.12 14.14
CA ASN A 98 14.31 -11.54 13.31
C ASN A 98 14.13 -10.50 12.22
N ILE A 99 13.95 -10.95 10.99
CA ILE A 99 13.77 -10.07 9.83
C ILE A 99 12.50 -10.48 9.09
N GLY A 100 11.62 -9.54 8.85
CA GLY A 100 10.42 -9.75 8.05
C GLY A 100 10.35 -8.78 6.89
N LEU A 101 9.95 -9.27 5.73
CA LEU A 101 9.72 -8.46 4.55
C LEU A 101 8.24 -8.51 4.21
N ILE A 102 7.60 -7.34 4.14
CA ILE A 102 6.18 -7.19 3.86
C ILE A 102 6.04 -6.39 2.58
N ASN A 103 5.16 -6.82 1.67
CA ASN A 103 4.90 -6.06 0.46
C ASN A 103 3.98 -4.86 0.73
N PHE A 104 3.72 -4.05 -0.29
CA PHE A 104 2.90 -2.83 -0.16
C PHE A 104 1.46 -3.13 0.24
N LYS A 105 0.99 -4.33 -0.04
CA LYS A 105 -0.36 -4.78 0.31
C LYS A 105 -0.48 -5.27 1.75
N GLY A 106 0.66 -5.44 2.45
CA GLY A 106 0.69 -5.92 3.82
C GLY A 106 0.92 -7.42 3.96
N ASP A 107 1.15 -8.12 2.86
CA ASP A 107 1.40 -9.56 2.90
C ASP A 107 2.85 -9.86 3.26
N MET A 108 3.06 -10.86 4.11
CA MET A 108 4.40 -11.32 4.46
C MET A 108 5.02 -12.02 3.26
N VAL A 109 6.11 -11.47 2.73
CA VAL A 109 6.82 -12.03 1.59
C VAL A 109 7.88 -13.01 2.06
N GLU A 110 8.62 -12.65 3.09
CA GLU A 110 9.65 -13.50 3.65
C GLU A 110 9.82 -13.21 5.13
N LEU A 111 10.09 -14.25 5.90
CA LEU A 111 10.32 -14.13 7.33
C LEU A 111 11.49 -15.02 7.71
N LYS A 112 12.51 -14.44 8.33
CA LYS A 112 13.64 -15.17 8.88
C LYS A 112 13.73 -14.89 10.37
N MET A 113 13.65 -15.96 11.15
CA MET A 113 13.64 -15.90 12.60
C MET A 113 14.94 -16.42 13.17
N ASN A 114 15.32 -15.84 14.29
CA ASN A 114 16.45 -16.32 15.08
C ASN A 114 17.77 -16.41 14.32
N ILE A 115 18.03 -15.39 13.47
CA ILE A 115 19.32 -15.30 12.79
C ILE A 115 20.37 -14.98 13.85
N PRO A 116 21.34 -15.86 14.09
CA PRO A 116 22.33 -15.63 15.14
C PRO A 116 23.29 -14.52 14.74
N TYR A 117 23.67 -13.70 15.68
CA TYR A 117 24.76 -12.76 15.49
C TYR A 117 25.58 -12.61 16.76
N LYS A 118 26.83 -12.25 16.58
CA LYS A 118 27.69 -11.87 17.69
C LYS A 118 27.94 -10.38 17.58
N ILE A 119 27.77 -9.69 18.68
CA ILE A 119 28.21 -8.31 18.76
C ILE A 119 29.71 -8.32 18.54
N GLY A 120 30.15 -7.70 17.48
CA GLY A 120 31.58 -7.65 17.17
C GLY A 120 32.35 -7.11 18.36
N ARG A 121 33.51 -7.68 18.66
CA ARG A 121 34.41 -7.11 19.60
C ARG A 121 34.89 -5.81 19.09
N ALA A 122 34.49 -5.02 19.70
CA ALA A 122 34.95 -3.71 19.32
C ALA A 122 36.38 -3.54 19.73
N HIS A 123 36.03 -4.88 19.80
CA HIS A 123 36.44 -4.89 20.04
C HIS A 123 36.94 -4.57 20.10
N VAL A 124 37.01 -4.57 20.13
CA VAL A 124 36.98 -4.61 20.39
C VAL A 124 37.16 -4.37 20.47
#